data_d12071f1291f5a23b73c20e155c7168e
#
_entry.id   d12071f1291f5a23b73c20e155c7168e
#
_cell.length_a   1.000
_cell.length_b   1.000
_cell.length_c   1.000
_cell.angle_alpha   90.00
_cell.angle_beta   90.00
_cell.angle_gamma   90.00
#
_symmetry.space_group_name_H-M   'P 1'
#
loop_
_entity.id
_entity.type
_entity.pdbx_description
1 polymer ?
#
loop_
_entity_poly.entity_id
_entity_poly.type
_entity_poly.pdbx_seq_one_letter_code
_entity_poly.pdbx_strand_id
1 'polypeptide(L)'
;MKFPFTRFSLSWLILTLSPVQAEPGVFTSSADLGSVKLPGSATYNATEESYTVTGGGTNMWATADAFHFTWKQMSGDATIAADISFPEATRDPHAKGVLIIRQSLYADSPYADAALHADGLTSLQYRETKGDRTYEIQANSTKPSRLRLEKRGKYVSLSIAGESGDLEPAGGSFRLVLTDPFYIGLGVCSHNNDVVEKAVFRKVEITNGTTPATGAKPRLISTLETVPIASRDRRAIFTTIDQLIEAPNWTPDGQSLIYNSKGRLYRLPVTGGAPAVIDTGSAIRCNNDHGISPDGKTIVISDQSTPDRKSRIYTLPAEGGVPQLITEAAPSYWHGWSPDGKTLAYCAERNGEYDIYTVPATGGTELRLTDAKGLDDGPDYSPDGQFIYFNSDRTGNMHVWRMKTDGTGQEQITKDGFNNWFPHPSPDGKWLVFLSYDKDVKGHPENKDVSLRLLSLTDSGKEPEVLAKLFGGQGTINVPSWSPDSKKLAFVSYQLVP
;
A
#
# COMPACT_ATOMS: atom_id res chain seq x y z
N MET A 1 -12.50 79.75 -65.22
CA MET A 1 -12.49 79.45 -63.75
C MET A 1 -12.60 77.97 -63.60
N LYS A 2 -11.51 77.31 -63.10
CA LYS A 2 -11.51 75.88 -62.84
C LYS A 2 -11.51 75.65 -61.31
N PHE A 3 -12.47 75.00 -60.76
CA PHE A 3 -12.52 74.60 -59.34
C PHE A 3 -11.89 73.21 -59.17
N PRO A 4 -11.02 73.01 -58.17
CA PRO A 4 -10.46 71.69 -57.91
C PRO A 4 -11.39 70.83 -57.06
N PHE A 5 -11.60 69.56 -57.46
CA PHE A 5 -12.27 68.53 -56.68
C PHE A 5 -11.28 67.93 -55.70
N THR A 6 -11.60 68.11 -54.40
CA THR A 6 -10.88 67.41 -53.29
C THR A 6 -11.53 66.03 -53.04
N ARG A 7 -10.75 64.98 -53.23
CA ARG A 7 -11.17 63.63 -52.88
C ARG A 7 -10.91 63.38 -51.38
N PHE A 8 -11.95 63.11 -50.62
CA PHE A 8 -11.88 62.56 -49.26
C PHE A 8 -11.64 61.04 -49.31
N SER A 9 -10.48 60.54 -48.88
CA SER A 9 -10.24 59.12 -48.64
C SER A 9 -10.74 58.73 -47.26
N LEU A 10 -11.76 57.90 -47.22
CA LEU A 10 -12.26 57.29 -45.99
C LEU A 10 -11.40 56.06 -45.64
N SER A 11 -10.47 56.20 -44.68
CA SER A 11 -9.67 55.06 -44.15
C SER A 11 -10.54 54.29 -43.17
N TRP A 12 -10.88 53.06 -43.52
CA TRP A 12 -11.47 52.09 -42.60
C TRP A 12 -10.40 51.54 -41.67
N LEU A 13 -10.52 51.87 -40.35
CA LEU A 13 -9.71 51.28 -39.29
C LEU A 13 -10.29 49.87 -39.02
N ILE A 14 -9.65 48.84 -39.52
CA ILE A 14 -9.95 47.43 -39.16
C ILE A 14 -9.34 47.20 -37.79
N LEU A 15 -10.17 47.23 -36.73
CA LEU A 15 -9.79 46.72 -35.41
C LEU A 15 -9.70 45.20 -35.54
N THR A 16 -8.52 44.66 -35.63
CA THR A 16 -8.27 43.24 -35.43
C THR A 16 -8.35 42.97 -33.94
N LEU A 17 -9.49 42.46 -33.50
CA LEU A 17 -9.61 41.83 -32.18
C LEU A 17 -8.65 40.60 -32.17
N SER A 18 -7.51 40.76 -31.53
CA SER A 18 -6.68 39.62 -31.14
C SER A 18 -7.54 38.67 -30.26
N PRO A 19 -7.55 37.37 -30.52
CA PRO A 19 -8.24 36.47 -29.63
C PRO A 19 -7.68 36.67 -28.22
N VAL A 20 -8.52 36.97 -27.25
CA VAL A 20 -8.15 36.97 -25.83
C VAL A 20 -7.73 35.55 -25.55
N GLN A 21 -6.45 35.33 -25.40
CA GLN A 21 -5.89 34.07 -24.98
C GLN A 21 -6.37 33.87 -23.56
N ALA A 22 -7.25 32.90 -23.37
CA ALA A 22 -7.79 32.59 -22.05
C ALA A 22 -6.62 32.36 -21.07
N GLU A 23 -6.66 33.06 -19.93
CA GLU A 23 -5.62 32.89 -18.93
C GLU A 23 -5.50 31.42 -18.53
N PRO A 24 -4.32 30.79 -18.56
CA PRO A 24 -4.16 29.35 -18.28
C PRO A 24 -4.30 29.01 -16.80
N GLY A 25 -4.71 29.94 -15.94
CA GLY A 25 -4.76 29.76 -14.49
C GLY A 25 -3.36 29.48 -13.92
N VAL A 26 -3.22 28.38 -13.13
CA VAL A 26 -1.93 28.02 -12.52
C VAL A 26 -1.04 27.12 -13.40
N PHE A 27 -1.55 26.64 -14.54
CA PHE A 27 -0.82 25.78 -15.47
C PHE A 27 -0.18 26.56 -16.61
N THR A 28 0.88 26.01 -17.19
CA THR A 28 1.67 26.67 -18.22
C THR A 28 1.47 26.11 -19.62
N SER A 29 0.95 24.89 -19.73
CA SER A 29 0.81 24.17 -21.00
C SER A 29 -0.27 23.10 -20.93
N SER A 30 -0.74 22.67 -22.12
CA SER A 30 -1.74 21.63 -22.26
C SER A 30 -1.51 20.90 -23.59
N ALA A 31 -1.63 19.58 -23.60
CA ALA A 31 -1.55 18.74 -24.80
C ALA A 31 -2.14 17.35 -24.60
N ASP A 32 -2.42 16.66 -25.69
CA ASP A 32 -2.70 15.24 -25.70
C ASP A 32 -1.37 14.46 -25.60
N LEU A 33 -1.35 13.45 -24.76
CA LEU A 33 -0.22 12.54 -24.60
C LEU A 33 -0.60 11.14 -25.11
N GLY A 34 0.35 10.50 -25.79
CA GLY A 34 0.13 9.18 -26.39
C GLY A 34 -0.77 9.19 -27.62
N SER A 35 -1.39 8.05 -27.93
CA SER A 35 -2.21 7.86 -29.14
C SER A 35 -3.66 8.28 -28.91
N VAL A 36 -3.90 9.58 -28.84
CA VAL A 36 -5.24 10.18 -28.73
C VAL A 36 -5.79 10.47 -30.11
N LYS A 37 -6.98 9.94 -30.43
CA LYS A 37 -7.63 10.10 -31.75
C LYS A 37 -8.40 11.41 -31.87
N LEU A 38 -9.10 11.80 -30.81
CA LEU A 38 -9.88 13.02 -30.75
C LEU A 38 -9.20 13.99 -29.77
N PRO A 39 -8.82 15.19 -30.24
CA PRO A 39 -8.04 16.12 -29.41
C PRO A 39 -8.83 16.61 -28.20
N GLY A 40 -8.16 16.68 -27.08
CA GLY A 40 -8.66 17.28 -25.86
C GLY A 40 -8.44 18.77 -25.78
N SER A 41 -8.91 19.38 -24.70
CA SER A 41 -8.67 20.79 -24.38
C SER A 41 -8.73 21.05 -22.88
N ALA A 42 -8.14 22.17 -22.45
CA ALA A 42 -8.29 22.69 -21.10
C ALA A 42 -8.63 24.16 -21.14
N THR A 43 -9.64 24.58 -20.39
CA THR A 43 -10.04 25.99 -20.23
C THR A 43 -10.17 26.34 -18.76
N TYR A 44 -9.76 27.56 -18.40
CA TYR A 44 -9.89 28.08 -17.05
C TYR A 44 -10.97 29.15 -16.97
N ASN A 45 -11.87 29.05 -16.04
CA ASN A 45 -12.88 30.06 -15.69
C ASN A 45 -12.43 30.78 -14.42
N ALA A 46 -11.95 32.01 -14.55
CA ALA A 46 -11.43 32.79 -13.42
C ALA A 46 -12.54 33.21 -12.42
N THR A 47 -13.79 33.34 -12.87
CA THR A 47 -14.91 33.69 -11.99
C THR A 47 -15.33 32.53 -11.07
N GLU A 48 -15.27 31.31 -11.59
CA GLU A 48 -15.64 30.09 -10.86
C GLU A 48 -14.42 29.38 -10.24
N GLU A 49 -13.22 29.88 -10.48
CA GLU A 49 -11.93 29.26 -10.10
C GLU A 49 -11.90 27.78 -10.50
N SER A 50 -12.35 27.48 -11.73
CA SER A 50 -12.52 26.12 -12.21
C SER A 50 -11.82 25.86 -13.54
N TYR A 51 -11.32 24.64 -13.71
CA TYR A 51 -10.84 24.11 -14.97
C TYR A 51 -11.85 23.16 -15.55
N THR A 52 -12.19 23.34 -16.82
CA THR A 52 -12.88 22.35 -17.62
C THR A 52 -11.85 21.69 -18.52
N VAL A 53 -11.62 20.42 -18.32
CA VAL A 53 -10.70 19.61 -19.14
C VAL A 53 -11.51 18.58 -19.89
N THR A 54 -11.27 18.51 -21.21
CA THR A 54 -11.82 17.47 -22.08
C THR A 54 -10.68 16.57 -22.55
N GLY A 55 -10.92 15.27 -22.64
CA GLY A 55 -9.89 14.32 -23.08
C GLY A 55 -10.46 13.09 -23.73
N GLY A 56 -9.80 12.65 -24.80
CA GLY A 56 -9.95 11.35 -25.42
C GLY A 56 -8.97 10.34 -24.81
N GLY A 57 -8.71 9.26 -25.54
CA GLY A 57 -7.70 8.28 -25.23
C GLY A 57 -8.24 6.96 -24.68
N THR A 58 -7.49 5.87 -24.95
CA THR A 58 -7.92 4.51 -24.62
C THR A 58 -7.75 4.19 -23.14
N ASN A 59 -6.69 4.65 -22.50
CA ASN A 59 -6.48 4.47 -21.07
C ASN A 59 -5.19 5.18 -20.58
N MET A 60 -5.09 5.33 -19.26
CA MET A 60 -3.87 5.58 -18.49
C MET A 60 -3.57 4.31 -17.70
N TRP A 61 -3.03 3.29 -18.38
CA TRP A 61 -2.85 1.94 -17.84
C TRP A 61 -1.78 1.16 -18.63
N ALA A 62 -1.50 -0.09 -18.22
CA ALA A 62 -0.50 -0.95 -18.83
C ALA A 62 0.85 -0.22 -18.98
N THR A 63 1.46 -0.24 -20.16
CA THR A 63 2.82 0.29 -20.40
C THR A 63 2.86 1.67 -21.03
N ALA A 64 1.69 2.23 -21.42
CA ALA A 64 1.61 3.54 -22.07
C ALA A 64 0.25 4.19 -21.83
N ASP A 65 0.23 5.51 -21.76
CA ASP A 65 -0.92 6.35 -21.48
C ASP A 65 -1.44 7.04 -22.75
N ALA A 66 -2.77 7.26 -22.82
CA ALA A 66 -3.38 8.08 -23.86
C ALA A 66 -4.47 8.94 -23.20
N PHE A 67 -4.24 10.26 -23.07
CA PHE A 67 -5.12 11.19 -22.36
C PHE A 67 -4.78 12.65 -22.66
N HIS A 68 -5.66 13.58 -22.32
CA HIS A 68 -5.35 15.01 -22.32
C HIS A 68 -4.77 15.46 -20.98
N PHE A 69 -3.69 16.26 -21.02
CA PHE A 69 -2.95 16.72 -19.84
C PHE A 69 -2.76 18.24 -19.86
N THR A 70 -3.04 18.93 -18.77
CA THR A 70 -2.66 20.32 -18.54
C THR A 70 -1.77 20.39 -17.31
N TRP A 71 -0.62 21.11 -17.42
CA TRP A 71 0.47 20.99 -16.43
C TRP A 71 1.30 22.24 -16.24
N LYS A 72 2.09 22.20 -15.17
CA LYS A 72 3.32 22.98 -14.99
C LYS A 72 4.46 22.09 -14.51
N GLN A 73 5.69 22.60 -14.54
CA GLN A 73 6.85 21.94 -13.94
C GLN A 73 7.02 22.33 -12.49
N MET A 74 7.47 21.38 -11.67
CA MET A 74 7.83 21.57 -10.27
C MET A 74 9.08 20.76 -9.93
N SER A 75 9.65 21.06 -8.75
CA SER A 75 10.81 20.36 -8.17
C SER A 75 10.60 20.14 -6.68
N GLY A 76 11.22 19.09 -6.11
CA GLY A 76 11.15 18.78 -4.69
C GLY A 76 9.84 18.12 -4.28
N ASP A 77 9.37 18.41 -3.08
CA ASP A 77 8.08 17.95 -2.60
C ASP A 77 6.95 18.79 -3.21
N ALA A 78 5.84 18.14 -3.53
CA ALA A 78 4.73 18.80 -4.22
C ALA A 78 3.39 18.16 -3.85
N THR A 79 2.37 19.00 -3.78
CA THR A 79 0.99 18.60 -3.53
C THR A 79 0.08 19.23 -4.58
N ILE A 80 -0.88 18.45 -5.09
CA ILE A 80 -1.99 18.94 -5.90
C ILE A 80 -3.30 18.43 -5.31
N ALA A 81 -4.29 19.33 -5.17
CA ALA A 81 -5.62 19.00 -4.68
C ALA A 81 -6.70 19.66 -5.54
N ALA A 82 -7.82 19.00 -5.72
CA ALA A 82 -8.99 19.55 -6.40
C ALA A 82 -10.28 18.80 -6.06
N ASP A 83 -11.41 19.48 -6.19
CA ASP A 83 -12.71 18.87 -6.31
C ASP A 83 -12.90 18.43 -7.77
N ILE A 84 -13.19 17.13 -8.00
CA ILE A 84 -13.35 16.57 -9.36
C ILE A 84 -14.79 16.14 -9.57
N SER A 85 -15.36 16.50 -10.72
CA SER A 85 -16.71 16.07 -11.09
C SER A 85 -16.85 15.86 -12.60
N PHE A 86 -17.73 14.95 -12.98
CA PHE A 86 -18.18 14.73 -14.35
C PHE A 86 -19.55 15.41 -14.50
N PRO A 87 -19.66 16.53 -15.24
CA PRO A 87 -20.91 17.30 -15.34
C PRO A 87 -21.97 16.63 -16.20
N GLU A 88 -21.57 15.68 -17.04
CA GLU A 88 -22.42 14.93 -17.95
C GLU A 88 -22.26 13.44 -17.68
N ALA A 89 -23.26 12.63 -18.07
CA ALA A 89 -23.10 11.18 -18.01
C ALA A 89 -22.01 10.72 -18.98
N THR A 90 -21.01 10.06 -18.44
CA THR A 90 -19.91 9.50 -19.23
C THR A 90 -20.36 8.25 -19.98
N ARG A 91 -19.75 7.97 -21.13
CA ARG A 91 -20.05 6.78 -21.94
C ARG A 91 -19.36 5.53 -21.45
N ASP A 92 -18.25 5.69 -20.71
CA ASP A 92 -17.51 4.59 -20.13
C ASP A 92 -17.37 4.80 -18.61
N PRO A 93 -17.70 3.79 -17.76
CA PRO A 93 -17.60 3.90 -16.33
C PRO A 93 -16.15 4.09 -15.84
N HIS A 94 -15.16 3.69 -16.65
CA HIS A 94 -13.75 3.85 -16.35
C HIS A 94 -13.12 5.13 -16.94
N ALA A 95 -13.93 6.02 -17.57
CA ALA A 95 -13.46 7.36 -17.86
C ALA A 95 -12.94 8.01 -16.56
N LYS A 96 -11.83 8.73 -16.62
CA LYS A 96 -11.16 9.24 -15.41
C LYS A 96 -10.79 10.71 -15.53
N GLY A 97 -10.98 11.41 -14.39
CA GLY A 97 -10.37 12.70 -14.10
C GLY A 97 -9.28 12.49 -13.06
N VAL A 98 -8.07 12.99 -13.31
CA VAL A 98 -6.91 12.69 -12.48
C VAL A 98 -6.15 13.94 -12.04
N LEU A 99 -5.61 13.89 -10.81
CA LEU A 99 -4.50 14.71 -10.37
C LEU A 99 -3.23 13.91 -10.59
N ILE A 100 -2.26 14.40 -11.35
CA ILE A 100 -1.12 13.59 -11.78
C ILE A 100 0.22 14.28 -11.57
N ILE A 101 1.22 13.48 -11.19
CA ILE A 101 2.63 13.83 -11.14
C ILE A 101 3.39 12.84 -12.04
N ARG A 102 4.19 13.32 -13.01
CA ARG A 102 4.90 12.46 -13.93
C ARG A 102 6.28 12.99 -14.31
N GLN A 103 7.21 12.08 -14.62
CA GLN A 103 8.58 12.43 -14.94
C GLN A 103 8.74 13.15 -16.26
N SER A 104 7.96 12.79 -17.27
CA SER A 104 8.08 13.32 -18.62
C SER A 104 6.74 13.33 -19.35
N LEU A 105 6.69 13.95 -20.53
CA LEU A 105 5.51 13.98 -21.40
C LEU A 105 5.42 12.77 -22.36
N TYR A 106 6.34 11.81 -22.26
CA TYR A 106 6.24 10.56 -23.03
C TYR A 106 5.11 9.67 -22.48
N ALA A 107 4.40 8.97 -23.36
CA ALA A 107 3.28 8.10 -23.01
C ALA A 107 3.65 7.01 -21.97
N ASP A 108 4.88 6.52 -22.02
CA ASP A 108 5.42 5.46 -21.17
C ASP A 108 6.16 5.98 -19.91
N SER A 109 5.95 7.26 -19.55
CA SER A 109 6.61 7.93 -18.42
C SER A 109 6.32 7.25 -17.08
N PRO A 110 7.29 7.21 -16.13
CA PRO A 110 6.97 7.02 -14.72
C PRO A 110 5.99 8.09 -14.23
N TYR A 111 5.00 7.70 -13.45
CA TYR A 111 3.99 8.62 -12.93
C TYR A 111 3.27 8.08 -11.71
N ALA A 112 2.57 8.97 -11.03
CA ALA A 112 1.51 8.66 -10.08
C ALA A 112 0.33 9.58 -10.31
N ASP A 113 -0.88 9.07 -10.17
CA ASP A 113 -2.09 9.89 -10.18
C ASP A 113 -3.07 9.51 -9.08
N ALA A 114 -3.88 10.47 -8.67
CA ALA A 114 -5.11 10.29 -7.91
C ALA A 114 -6.26 10.27 -8.92
N ALA A 115 -6.75 9.08 -9.25
CA ALA A 115 -7.80 8.89 -10.23
C ALA A 115 -9.18 8.82 -9.59
N LEU A 116 -10.12 9.64 -10.07
CA LEU A 116 -11.54 9.46 -9.88
C LEU A 116 -12.13 8.92 -11.18
N HIS A 117 -12.71 7.73 -11.13
CA HIS A 117 -13.42 7.14 -12.26
C HIS A 117 -14.88 7.60 -12.28
N ALA A 118 -15.50 7.53 -13.45
CA ALA A 118 -16.88 7.96 -13.63
C ALA A 118 -17.90 7.15 -12.83
N ASP A 119 -17.63 5.86 -12.57
CA ASP A 119 -18.41 5.00 -11.69
C ASP A 119 -18.18 5.31 -10.19
N GLY A 120 -17.17 6.12 -9.89
CA GLY A 120 -16.79 6.54 -8.54
C GLY A 120 -15.64 5.74 -7.94
N LEU A 121 -15.08 4.73 -8.62
CA LEU A 121 -13.85 4.09 -8.18
C LEU A 121 -12.76 5.17 -8.01
N THR A 122 -12.07 5.13 -6.87
CA THR A 122 -11.01 6.08 -6.55
C THR A 122 -9.74 5.31 -6.21
N SER A 123 -8.63 5.65 -6.85
CA SER A 123 -7.37 4.94 -6.67
C SER A 123 -6.15 5.84 -6.85
N LEU A 124 -5.05 5.45 -6.22
CA LEU A 124 -3.71 5.91 -6.51
C LEU A 124 -3.12 4.96 -7.57
N GLN A 125 -2.99 5.42 -8.82
CA GLN A 125 -2.38 4.65 -9.91
C GLN A 125 -0.94 5.07 -10.10
N TYR A 126 -0.07 4.14 -10.52
CA TYR A 126 1.35 4.44 -10.68
C TYR A 126 2.08 3.52 -11.64
N ARG A 127 3.08 4.09 -12.33
CA ARG A 127 4.11 3.39 -13.10
C ARG A 127 5.46 3.77 -12.53
N GLU A 128 6.18 2.80 -11.94
CA GLU A 128 7.43 3.07 -11.24
C GLU A 128 8.59 3.38 -12.20
N THR A 129 8.64 2.63 -13.29
CA THR A 129 9.72 2.70 -14.28
C THR A 129 9.16 2.96 -15.67
N LYS A 130 9.92 3.70 -16.50
CA LYS A 130 9.52 3.99 -17.88
C LYS A 130 9.24 2.72 -18.67
N GLY A 131 8.05 2.65 -19.29
CA GLY A 131 7.63 1.52 -20.12
C GLY A 131 7.20 0.29 -19.32
N ASP A 132 7.20 0.35 -18.00
CA ASP A 132 6.71 -0.72 -17.14
C ASP A 132 5.18 -0.67 -17.03
N ARG A 133 4.63 -1.70 -16.42
CA ARG A 133 3.20 -1.82 -16.15
C ARG A 133 2.74 -0.80 -15.12
N THR A 134 1.53 -0.31 -15.28
CA THR A 134 0.80 0.46 -14.26
C THR A 134 0.18 -0.45 -13.23
N TYR A 135 0.22 -0.04 -11.97
CA TYR A 135 -0.42 -0.66 -10.81
C TYR A 135 -1.32 0.34 -10.12
N GLU A 136 -2.18 -0.15 -9.23
CA GLU A 136 -3.03 0.72 -8.43
C GLU A 136 -3.08 0.33 -6.94
N ILE A 137 -3.47 1.32 -6.13
CA ILE A 137 -3.93 1.14 -4.76
C ILE A 137 -5.35 1.70 -4.71
N GLN A 138 -6.34 0.83 -4.66
CA GLN A 138 -7.75 1.25 -4.56
C GLN A 138 -8.03 1.78 -3.17
N ALA A 139 -8.65 2.97 -3.10
CA ALA A 139 -9.11 3.54 -1.85
C ALA A 139 -10.34 2.79 -1.32
N ASN A 140 -10.50 2.80 0.01
CA ASN A 140 -11.68 2.21 0.66
C ASN A 140 -12.89 3.18 0.67
N SER A 141 -13.00 4.03 -0.33
CA SER A 141 -14.11 4.96 -0.49
C SER A 141 -14.30 5.24 -1.96
N THR A 142 -15.55 5.52 -2.35
CA THR A 142 -15.92 5.86 -3.73
C THR A 142 -16.60 7.22 -3.77
N LYS A 143 -16.44 7.93 -4.89
CA LYS A 143 -17.04 9.26 -5.14
C LYS A 143 -16.70 10.31 -4.08
N PRO A 144 -15.41 10.48 -3.71
CA PRO A 144 -15.04 11.53 -2.77
C PRO A 144 -15.33 12.91 -3.38
N SER A 145 -15.59 13.91 -2.50
CA SER A 145 -15.81 15.29 -2.93
C SER A 145 -14.52 15.98 -3.39
N ARG A 146 -13.36 15.63 -2.81
CA ARG A 146 -12.05 16.21 -3.07
C ARG A 146 -10.96 15.18 -2.99
N LEU A 147 -9.96 15.27 -3.88
CA LEU A 147 -8.75 14.44 -3.87
C LEU A 147 -7.52 15.32 -3.62
N ARG A 148 -6.50 14.72 -3.02
CA ARG A 148 -5.16 15.27 -2.91
C ARG A 148 -4.13 14.20 -3.22
N LEU A 149 -3.24 14.50 -4.18
CA LEU A 149 -2.04 13.73 -4.48
C LEU A 149 -0.85 14.47 -3.88
N GLU A 150 -0.07 13.78 -3.06
CA GLU A 150 1.10 14.35 -2.41
C GLU A 150 2.34 13.51 -2.73
N LYS A 151 3.41 14.17 -3.24
CA LYS A 151 4.75 13.64 -3.34
C LYS A 151 5.60 14.22 -2.24
N ARG A 152 6.16 13.35 -1.39
CA ARG A 152 7.08 13.72 -0.32
C ARG A 152 8.33 12.82 -0.36
N GLY A 153 9.48 13.44 -0.66
CA GLY A 153 10.70 12.69 -0.94
C GLY A 153 10.47 11.68 -2.06
N LYS A 154 10.64 10.41 -1.75
CA LYS A 154 10.43 9.28 -2.66
C LYS A 154 9.07 8.58 -2.51
N TYR A 155 8.16 9.13 -1.73
CA TYR A 155 6.83 8.54 -1.52
C TYR A 155 5.74 9.41 -2.13
N VAL A 156 4.71 8.75 -2.66
CA VAL A 156 3.49 9.37 -3.15
C VAL A 156 2.31 8.76 -2.42
N SER A 157 1.34 9.60 -2.05
CA SER A 157 0.16 9.21 -1.30
C SER A 157 -1.10 9.93 -1.77
N LEU A 158 -2.23 9.29 -1.51
CA LEU A 158 -3.58 9.79 -1.78
C LEU A 158 -4.27 10.17 -0.47
N SER A 159 -4.89 11.36 -0.45
CA SER A 159 -5.91 11.70 0.53
C SER A 159 -7.23 12.05 -0.17
N ILE A 160 -8.35 11.75 0.47
CA ILE A 160 -9.69 12.06 -0.03
C ILE A 160 -10.48 12.79 1.04
N ALA A 161 -11.40 13.66 0.64
CA ALA A 161 -12.37 14.24 1.55
C ALA A 161 -13.67 13.42 1.51
N GLY A 162 -14.11 13.02 2.70
CA GLY A 162 -15.42 12.44 2.92
C GLY A 162 -16.52 13.52 3.01
N GLU A 163 -17.65 13.16 3.55
CA GLU A 163 -18.80 14.07 3.76
C GLU A 163 -18.48 15.25 4.69
N SER A 164 -17.51 15.09 5.61
CA SER A 164 -17.05 16.18 6.49
C SER A 164 -16.30 17.29 5.76
N GLY A 165 -15.77 17.01 4.56
CA GLY A 165 -14.95 17.93 3.78
C GLY A 165 -13.46 17.93 4.14
N ASP A 166 -13.07 17.28 5.24
CA ASP A 166 -11.67 17.15 5.64
C ASP A 166 -10.95 16.10 4.79
N LEU A 167 -9.70 16.40 4.41
CA LEU A 167 -8.85 15.48 3.65
C LEU A 167 -8.20 14.46 4.58
N GLU A 168 -8.58 13.21 4.45
CA GLU A 168 -8.03 12.08 5.20
C GLU A 168 -7.23 11.14 4.29
N PRO A 169 -6.16 10.49 4.80
CA PRO A 169 -5.45 9.45 4.05
C PRO A 169 -6.39 8.32 3.65
N ALA A 170 -6.40 7.94 2.37
CA ALA A 170 -7.40 7.01 1.83
C ALA A 170 -6.84 5.81 1.12
N GLY A 171 -5.56 5.72 0.98
CA GLY A 171 -4.85 4.59 0.40
C GLY A 171 -3.45 4.52 0.96
N GLY A 172 -2.81 3.38 0.86
CA GLY A 172 -1.40 3.27 1.21
C GLY A 172 -0.55 4.24 0.40
N SER A 173 0.72 4.30 0.73
CA SER A 173 1.71 5.02 -0.07
C SER A 173 2.51 4.03 -0.90
N PHE A 174 3.14 4.52 -1.96
CA PHE A 174 4.12 3.74 -2.68
C PHE A 174 5.38 4.56 -2.97
N ARG A 175 6.47 3.88 -3.30
CA ARG A 175 7.76 4.49 -3.55
C ARG A 175 7.92 4.81 -5.04
N LEU A 176 7.99 6.13 -5.37
CA LEU A 176 8.25 6.63 -6.71
C LEU A 176 9.42 7.61 -6.67
N VAL A 177 10.50 7.27 -7.35
CA VAL A 177 11.66 8.16 -7.48
C VAL A 177 11.54 8.94 -8.79
N LEU A 178 11.30 10.24 -8.69
CA LEU A 178 11.35 11.17 -9.81
C LEU A 178 12.56 12.09 -9.66
N THR A 179 13.15 12.47 -10.79
CA THR A 179 14.20 13.50 -10.86
C THR A 179 13.58 14.87 -11.10
N ASP A 180 14.18 15.90 -10.54
CA ASP A 180 13.75 17.29 -10.75
C ASP A 180 14.27 17.84 -12.10
N PRO A 181 13.48 18.64 -12.84
CA PRO A 181 12.08 18.91 -12.60
C PRO A 181 11.15 17.80 -13.11
N PHE A 182 9.95 17.71 -12.56
CA PHE A 182 8.86 16.84 -12.98
C PHE A 182 7.61 17.66 -13.33
N TYR A 183 6.61 17.01 -13.93
CA TYR A 183 5.34 17.64 -14.34
C TYR A 183 4.24 17.32 -13.33
N ILE A 184 3.42 18.34 -12.98
CA ILE A 184 2.26 18.21 -12.12
C ILE A 184 1.04 18.88 -12.77
N GLY A 185 -0.13 18.25 -12.71
CA GLY A 185 -1.31 18.82 -13.34
C GLY A 185 -2.57 17.98 -13.28
N LEU A 186 -3.50 18.28 -14.19
CA LEU A 186 -4.82 17.66 -14.33
C LEU A 186 -4.88 16.89 -15.64
N GLY A 187 -5.50 15.71 -15.60
CA GLY A 187 -5.68 14.89 -16.79
C GLY A 187 -7.11 14.37 -16.93
N VAL A 188 -7.52 14.13 -18.18
CA VAL A 188 -8.78 13.46 -18.51
C VAL A 188 -8.54 12.40 -19.58
N CYS A 189 -9.04 11.20 -19.32
CA CYS A 189 -9.03 10.07 -20.24
C CYS A 189 -10.45 9.54 -20.37
N SER A 190 -10.95 9.39 -21.61
CA SER A 190 -12.30 8.90 -21.87
C SER A 190 -12.45 7.38 -21.76
N HIS A 191 -11.36 6.64 -21.66
CA HIS A 191 -11.30 5.17 -21.74
C HIS A 191 -11.84 4.60 -23.08
N ASN A 192 -12.12 5.48 -24.03
CA ASN A 192 -12.57 5.16 -25.38
C ASN A 192 -12.01 6.19 -26.36
N ASN A 193 -11.18 5.77 -27.32
CA ASN A 193 -10.50 6.67 -28.25
C ASN A 193 -11.43 7.33 -29.29
N ASP A 194 -12.69 6.88 -29.39
CA ASP A 194 -13.70 7.42 -30.31
C ASP A 194 -14.63 8.45 -29.66
N VAL A 195 -14.37 8.82 -28.41
CA VAL A 195 -15.14 9.83 -27.67
C VAL A 195 -14.22 10.76 -26.87
N VAL A 196 -14.71 11.94 -26.59
CA VAL A 196 -14.11 12.90 -25.66
C VAL A 196 -15.02 12.99 -24.45
N GLU A 197 -14.46 12.83 -23.26
CA GLU A 197 -15.15 13.02 -21.99
C GLU A 197 -14.72 14.34 -21.36
N LYS A 198 -15.52 14.85 -20.42
CA LYS A 198 -15.34 16.13 -19.77
C LYS A 198 -15.30 15.96 -18.26
N ALA A 199 -14.28 16.49 -17.61
CA ALA A 199 -14.24 16.65 -16.17
C ALA A 199 -14.06 18.12 -15.79
N VAL A 200 -14.64 18.51 -14.65
CA VAL A 200 -14.50 19.83 -14.06
C VAL A 200 -13.72 19.70 -12.76
N PHE A 201 -12.66 20.49 -12.66
CA PHE A 201 -11.80 20.57 -11.48
C PHE A 201 -11.96 21.95 -10.85
N ARG A 202 -12.43 21.97 -9.58
CA ARG A 202 -12.62 23.20 -8.80
C ARG A 202 -11.64 23.27 -7.65
N LYS A 203 -11.38 24.49 -7.18
CA LYS A 203 -10.47 24.74 -6.06
C LYS A 203 -9.15 23.99 -6.23
N VAL A 204 -8.55 24.15 -7.42
CA VAL A 204 -7.26 23.54 -7.73
C VAL A 204 -6.17 24.25 -6.94
N GLU A 205 -5.52 23.50 -6.06
CA GLU A 205 -4.44 23.98 -5.23
C GLU A 205 -3.16 23.20 -5.57
N ILE A 206 -2.07 23.90 -5.86
CA ILE A 206 -0.74 23.32 -6.04
C ILE A 206 0.20 24.03 -5.08
N THR A 207 0.82 23.26 -4.19
CA THR A 207 1.79 23.78 -3.23
C THR A 207 3.09 23.00 -3.30
N ASN A 208 4.19 23.67 -2.96
CA ASN A 208 5.42 22.98 -2.59
C ASN A 208 5.14 22.24 -1.28
N GLY A 209 5.76 21.08 -1.09
CA GLY A 209 5.56 20.31 0.13
C GLY A 209 5.75 21.18 1.37
N THR A 210 4.85 21.06 2.32
CA THR A 210 4.94 21.80 3.58
C THR A 210 6.15 21.28 4.35
N THR A 211 7.13 22.16 4.60
CA THR A 211 8.17 21.86 5.58
C THR A 211 7.48 21.72 6.95
N PRO A 212 7.70 20.61 7.69
CA PRO A 212 7.14 20.47 9.02
C PRO A 212 7.48 21.67 9.88
N ALA A 213 6.56 22.12 10.71
CA ALA A 213 6.88 23.09 11.74
C ALA A 213 8.05 22.56 12.58
N THR A 214 9.07 23.39 12.83
CA THR A 214 10.24 22.99 13.60
C THR A 214 9.82 22.41 14.94
N GLY A 215 10.09 21.11 15.19
CA GLY A 215 9.73 20.40 16.43
C GLY A 215 8.37 19.65 16.40
N ALA A 216 7.62 19.67 15.30
CA ALA A 216 6.46 18.81 15.17
C ALA A 216 6.89 17.34 15.13
N LYS A 217 6.24 16.49 15.96
CA LYS A 217 6.45 15.04 15.88
C LYS A 217 5.71 14.51 14.65
N PRO A 218 6.36 13.65 13.84
CA PRO A 218 5.67 13.00 12.74
C PRO A 218 4.46 12.20 13.26
N ARG A 219 3.35 12.29 12.54
CA ARG A 219 2.18 11.46 12.77
C ARG A 219 2.30 10.18 11.97
N LEU A 220 1.94 9.06 12.59
CA LEU A 220 1.94 7.76 11.93
C LEU A 220 0.58 7.53 11.25
N ILE A 221 0.62 7.22 9.95
CA ILE A 221 -0.52 6.67 9.23
C ILE A 221 -0.25 5.18 9.04
N SER A 222 -1.17 4.33 9.47
CA SER A 222 -1.16 2.89 9.23
C SER A 222 -2.29 2.53 8.27
N THR A 223 -1.98 1.83 7.19
CA THR A 223 -2.99 1.33 6.23
C THR A 223 -2.93 -0.18 6.16
N LEU A 224 -4.03 -0.83 6.53
CA LEU A 224 -4.26 -2.25 6.34
C LEU A 224 -4.71 -2.48 4.91
N GLU A 225 -4.00 -3.33 4.19
CA GLU A 225 -4.17 -3.54 2.76
C GLU A 225 -4.24 -5.02 2.40
N THR A 226 -4.81 -5.29 1.24
CA THR A 226 -4.70 -6.59 0.58
C THR A 226 -4.10 -6.45 -0.81
N VAL A 227 -3.40 -7.49 -1.27
CA VAL A 227 -2.81 -7.56 -2.61
C VAL A 227 -3.01 -8.95 -3.22
N PRO A 228 -3.67 -9.06 -4.37
CA PRO A 228 -3.67 -10.28 -5.17
C PRO A 228 -2.27 -10.54 -5.75
N ILE A 229 -1.76 -11.76 -5.62
CA ILE A 229 -0.42 -12.11 -6.14
C ILE A 229 -0.34 -12.06 -7.68
N ALA A 230 -1.46 -12.27 -8.37
CA ALA A 230 -1.51 -12.26 -9.83
C ALA A 230 -1.49 -10.85 -10.43
N SER A 231 -2.31 -9.93 -9.93
CA SER A 231 -2.41 -8.56 -10.47
C SER A 231 -1.44 -7.60 -9.80
N ARG A 232 -1.10 -7.81 -8.53
CA ARG A 232 -0.32 -6.91 -7.65
C ARG A 232 -1.00 -5.56 -7.41
N ASP A 233 -2.28 -5.42 -7.77
CA ASP A 233 -3.08 -4.24 -7.51
C ASP A 233 -3.55 -4.26 -6.05
N ARG A 234 -3.15 -3.25 -5.30
CA ARG A 234 -3.40 -3.17 -3.85
C ARG A 234 -4.77 -2.59 -3.57
N ARG A 235 -5.33 -2.93 -2.43
CA ARG A 235 -6.57 -2.33 -1.94
C ARG A 235 -6.42 -1.94 -0.48
N ALA A 236 -6.65 -0.68 -0.16
CA ALA A 236 -6.77 -0.22 1.21
C ALA A 236 -8.09 -0.73 1.81
N ILE A 237 -8.01 -1.40 2.94
CA ILE A 237 -9.18 -1.92 3.68
C ILE A 237 -9.53 -0.97 4.82
N PHE A 238 -8.51 -0.49 5.55
CA PHE A 238 -8.69 0.39 6.69
C PHE A 238 -7.44 1.27 6.88
N THR A 239 -7.65 2.55 7.10
CA THR A 239 -6.57 3.50 7.37
C THR A 239 -6.83 4.20 8.69
N THR A 240 -5.78 4.42 9.48
CA THR A 240 -5.87 5.14 10.75
C THR A 240 -4.68 6.07 10.94
N ILE A 241 -4.85 7.11 11.73
CA ILE A 241 -3.85 8.12 12.05
C ILE A 241 -3.51 8.01 13.53
N ASP A 242 -2.20 8.09 13.87
CA ASP A 242 -1.68 8.01 15.24
C ASP A 242 -2.04 6.72 15.99
N GLN A 243 -2.34 5.68 15.23
CA GLN A 243 -2.59 4.35 15.74
C GLN A 243 -1.80 3.32 14.93
N LEU A 244 -0.88 2.63 15.59
CA LEU A 244 -0.14 1.53 15.00
C LEU A 244 -1.09 0.33 14.82
N ILE A 245 -1.20 -0.16 13.59
CA ILE A 245 -1.82 -1.44 13.24
C ILE A 245 -0.71 -2.39 12.84
N GLU A 246 -0.78 -3.66 13.23
CA GLU A 246 0.28 -4.64 12.95
C GLU A 246 -0.30 -6.02 12.64
N ALA A 247 0.45 -6.78 11.83
CA ALA A 247 0.33 -8.22 11.71
C ALA A 247 -1.08 -8.73 11.34
N PRO A 248 -1.61 -8.41 10.17
CA PRO A 248 -2.93 -8.86 9.77
C PRO A 248 -2.95 -10.36 9.46
N ASN A 249 -3.92 -11.06 10.01
CA ASN A 249 -4.13 -12.49 9.86
C ASN A 249 -5.54 -12.77 9.33
N TRP A 250 -5.68 -13.57 8.27
CA TRP A 250 -6.99 -13.91 7.70
C TRP A 250 -7.75 -14.90 8.58
N THR A 251 -9.05 -14.71 8.69
CA THR A 251 -9.93 -15.79 9.23
C THR A 251 -10.06 -16.91 8.19
N PRO A 252 -10.21 -18.20 8.62
CA PRO A 252 -10.28 -19.34 7.69
C PRO A 252 -11.46 -19.30 6.72
N ASP A 253 -12.53 -18.56 7.02
CA ASP A 253 -13.66 -18.32 6.12
C ASP A 253 -13.37 -17.22 5.07
N GLY A 254 -12.23 -16.53 5.19
CA GLY A 254 -11.84 -15.45 4.28
C GLY A 254 -12.66 -14.17 4.40
N GLN A 255 -13.50 -14.02 5.43
CA GLN A 255 -14.41 -12.87 5.54
C GLN A 255 -13.84 -11.72 6.37
N SER A 256 -12.85 -11.98 7.22
CA SER A 256 -12.31 -10.99 8.14
C SER A 256 -10.79 -11.07 8.24
N LEU A 257 -10.20 -9.97 8.70
CA LEU A 257 -8.82 -9.86 9.13
C LEU A 257 -8.78 -9.63 10.64
N ILE A 258 -7.84 -10.30 11.32
CA ILE A 258 -7.51 -10.04 12.72
C ILE A 258 -6.18 -9.30 12.73
N TYR A 259 -6.07 -8.24 13.51
CA TYR A 259 -4.84 -7.46 13.63
C TYR A 259 -4.61 -6.97 15.05
N ASN A 260 -3.38 -6.64 15.39
CA ASN A 260 -3.00 -6.04 16.66
C ASN A 260 -2.97 -4.50 16.56
N SER A 261 -3.40 -3.85 17.63
CA SER A 261 -3.19 -2.42 17.85
C SER A 261 -3.24 -2.08 19.34
N LYS A 262 -2.27 -1.35 19.83
CA LYS A 262 -2.20 -0.87 21.23
C LYS A 262 -2.41 -1.99 22.28
N GLY A 263 -1.86 -3.15 22.01
CA GLY A 263 -1.93 -4.31 22.91
C GLY A 263 -3.27 -5.03 22.91
N ARG A 264 -4.14 -4.79 21.93
CA ARG A 264 -5.44 -5.42 21.74
C ARG A 264 -5.54 -6.03 20.36
N LEU A 265 -6.40 -7.04 20.22
CA LEU A 265 -6.76 -7.61 18.94
C LEU A 265 -8.08 -7.03 18.43
N TYR A 266 -8.16 -6.88 17.13
CA TYR A 266 -9.33 -6.37 16.43
C TYR A 266 -9.68 -7.30 15.28
N ARG A 267 -10.99 -7.48 15.03
CA ARG A 267 -11.52 -8.15 13.84
C ARG A 267 -12.12 -7.10 12.92
N LEU A 268 -11.76 -7.15 11.64
CA LEU A 268 -12.24 -6.23 10.61
C LEU A 268 -12.73 -7.02 9.39
N PRO A 269 -13.94 -6.76 8.86
CA PRO A 269 -14.37 -7.35 7.59
C PRO A 269 -13.40 -6.97 6.45
N VAL A 270 -13.12 -7.89 5.54
CA VAL A 270 -12.27 -7.64 4.37
C VAL A 270 -12.86 -6.62 3.39
N THR A 271 -14.13 -6.31 3.53
CA THR A 271 -14.83 -5.25 2.79
C THR A 271 -14.60 -3.86 3.38
N GLY A 272 -13.96 -3.77 4.55
CA GLY A 272 -13.82 -2.55 5.35
C GLY A 272 -14.96 -2.36 6.35
N GLY A 273 -15.01 -1.21 6.98
CA GLY A 273 -15.98 -0.85 8.00
C GLY A 273 -15.33 -0.60 9.36
N ALA A 274 -16.12 -0.66 10.44
CA ALA A 274 -15.62 -0.43 11.80
C ALA A 274 -14.98 -1.70 12.38
N PRO A 275 -13.75 -1.62 12.92
CA PRO A 275 -13.13 -2.75 13.62
C PRO A 275 -13.87 -3.09 14.90
N ALA A 276 -14.02 -4.38 15.18
CA ALA A 276 -14.54 -4.90 16.44
C ALA A 276 -13.39 -5.40 17.32
N VAL A 277 -13.37 -5.00 18.60
CA VAL A 277 -12.40 -5.49 19.59
C VAL A 277 -12.69 -6.94 19.90
N ILE A 278 -11.66 -7.79 19.92
CA ILE A 278 -11.73 -9.15 20.45
C ILE A 278 -11.38 -9.08 21.96
N ASP A 279 -12.27 -9.56 22.82
CA ASP A 279 -12.00 -9.62 24.24
C ASP A 279 -10.93 -10.67 24.54
N THR A 280 -9.77 -10.25 25.02
CA THR A 280 -8.66 -11.11 25.40
C THR A 280 -8.53 -11.25 26.94
N GLY A 281 -9.57 -10.90 27.69
CA GLY A 281 -9.62 -11.00 29.14
C GLY A 281 -8.48 -10.22 29.82
N SER A 282 -7.66 -10.90 30.60
CA SER A 282 -6.51 -10.32 31.31
C SER A 282 -5.29 -10.01 30.42
N ALA A 283 -5.23 -10.56 29.21
CA ALA A 283 -4.16 -10.32 28.24
C ALA A 283 -4.40 -9.00 27.49
N ILE A 284 -3.86 -7.89 28.03
CA ILE A 284 -4.13 -6.52 27.53
C ILE A 284 -2.91 -5.84 26.96
N ARG A 285 -1.83 -6.59 26.78
CA ARG A 285 -0.57 -6.16 26.23
C ARG A 285 -0.06 -7.16 25.19
N CYS A 286 -0.98 -7.58 24.32
CA CYS A 286 -0.64 -8.42 23.18
C CYS A 286 0.35 -7.69 22.29
N ASN A 287 1.42 -8.37 21.89
CA ASN A 287 2.29 -7.89 20.83
C ASN A 287 1.72 -8.29 19.45
N ASN A 288 2.49 -8.13 18.39
CA ASN A 288 2.07 -8.45 17.03
C ASN A 288 2.06 -9.95 16.67
N ASP A 289 2.48 -10.83 17.60
CA ASP A 289 2.50 -12.29 17.38
C ASP A 289 1.17 -12.91 17.79
N HIS A 290 0.28 -13.07 16.85
CA HIS A 290 -1.03 -13.66 17.07
C HIS A 290 -1.50 -14.41 15.83
N GLY A 291 -2.47 -15.33 16.00
CA GLY A 291 -3.05 -16.02 14.86
C GLY A 291 -4.25 -16.87 15.25
N ILE A 292 -5.01 -17.27 14.24
CA ILE A 292 -6.18 -18.13 14.40
C ILE A 292 -5.82 -19.56 14.01
N SER A 293 -6.37 -20.53 14.74
CA SER A 293 -6.20 -21.95 14.45
C SER A 293 -6.77 -22.33 13.08
N PRO A 294 -6.28 -23.40 12.43
CA PRO A 294 -6.79 -23.84 11.12
C PRO A 294 -8.31 -24.13 11.10
N ASP A 295 -8.89 -24.54 12.22
CA ASP A 295 -10.33 -24.78 12.34
C ASP A 295 -11.15 -23.51 12.69
N GLY A 296 -10.47 -22.37 12.88
CA GLY A 296 -11.09 -21.07 13.16
C GLY A 296 -11.66 -20.89 14.56
N LYS A 297 -11.43 -21.82 15.49
CA LYS A 297 -12.08 -21.80 16.81
C LYS A 297 -11.23 -21.21 17.92
N THR A 298 -9.92 -21.14 17.74
CA THR A 298 -8.97 -20.71 18.78
C THR A 298 -8.07 -19.62 18.23
N ILE A 299 -7.85 -18.56 18.99
CA ILE A 299 -6.80 -17.58 18.76
C ILE A 299 -5.63 -17.90 19.69
N VAL A 300 -4.42 -17.77 19.16
CA VAL A 300 -3.18 -17.73 19.93
C VAL A 300 -2.69 -16.28 19.99
N ILE A 301 -2.15 -15.90 21.12
CA ILE A 301 -1.57 -14.57 21.34
C ILE A 301 -0.24 -14.70 22.10
N SER A 302 0.66 -13.77 21.85
CA SER A 302 1.81 -13.49 22.69
C SER A 302 1.53 -12.23 23.50
N ASP A 303 1.54 -12.32 24.84
CA ASP A 303 1.14 -11.22 25.72
C ASP A 303 2.16 -10.95 26.81
N GLN A 304 2.30 -9.66 27.18
CA GLN A 304 3.26 -9.12 28.15
C GLN A 304 2.58 -8.51 29.38
N SER A 305 1.37 -8.95 29.71
CA SER A 305 0.58 -8.39 30.84
C SER A 305 1.05 -8.84 32.21
N THR A 306 1.89 -9.87 32.28
CA THR A 306 2.49 -10.33 33.53
C THR A 306 3.44 -9.28 34.16
N PRO A 307 3.66 -9.28 35.49
CA PRO A 307 4.45 -8.25 36.16
C PRO A 307 5.89 -8.12 35.65
N ASP A 308 6.50 -9.22 35.21
CA ASP A 308 7.87 -9.25 34.65
C ASP A 308 7.97 -8.69 33.22
N ARG A 309 6.82 -8.38 32.58
CA ARG A 309 6.74 -7.83 31.23
C ARG A 309 7.36 -8.71 30.13
N LYS A 310 7.57 -9.99 30.39
CA LYS A 310 8.06 -10.94 29.40
C LYS A 310 6.90 -11.57 28.63
N SER A 311 7.09 -11.74 27.32
CA SER A 311 6.10 -12.33 26.43
C SER A 311 5.87 -13.80 26.76
N ARG A 312 4.59 -14.22 26.84
CA ARG A 312 4.15 -15.59 26.99
C ARG A 312 3.03 -15.89 26.01
N ILE A 313 2.94 -17.15 25.62
CA ILE A 313 1.93 -17.61 24.67
C ILE A 313 0.69 -18.06 25.45
N TYR A 314 -0.46 -17.59 24.98
CA TYR A 314 -1.78 -17.97 25.45
C TYR A 314 -2.68 -18.39 24.30
N THR A 315 -3.65 -19.23 24.58
CA THR A 315 -4.77 -19.52 23.66
C THR A 315 -6.09 -19.09 24.28
N LEU A 316 -7.07 -18.72 23.44
CA LEU A 316 -8.41 -18.35 23.86
C LEU A 316 -9.41 -18.66 22.73
N PRO A 317 -10.74 -18.72 23.01
CA PRO A 317 -11.74 -18.87 21.96
C PRO A 317 -11.63 -17.76 20.89
N ALA A 318 -11.89 -18.08 19.63
CA ALA A 318 -11.79 -17.11 18.52
C ALA A 318 -12.73 -15.90 18.67
N GLU A 319 -13.83 -16.07 19.38
CA GLU A 319 -14.79 -14.99 19.68
C GLU A 319 -14.41 -14.16 20.92
N GLY A 320 -13.27 -14.47 21.53
CA GLY A 320 -12.79 -13.85 22.76
C GLY A 320 -13.11 -14.64 24.00
N GLY A 321 -12.52 -14.25 25.12
CA GLY A 321 -12.73 -14.90 26.41
C GLY A 321 -11.48 -14.94 27.29
N VAL A 322 -11.45 -15.93 28.20
CA VAL A 322 -10.35 -16.07 29.17
C VAL A 322 -9.14 -16.73 28.52
N PRO A 323 -7.96 -16.05 28.51
CA PRO A 323 -6.75 -16.64 27.96
C PRO A 323 -6.21 -17.77 28.83
N GLN A 324 -5.83 -18.88 28.20
CA GLN A 324 -5.18 -20.01 28.81
C GLN A 324 -3.68 -19.96 28.55
N LEU A 325 -2.85 -19.98 29.58
CA LEU A 325 -1.39 -19.98 29.48
C LEU A 325 -0.89 -21.27 28.82
N ILE A 326 -0.03 -21.14 27.83
CA ILE A 326 0.60 -22.25 27.11
C ILE A 326 2.08 -22.39 27.47
N THR A 327 2.84 -21.26 27.50
CA THR A 327 4.26 -21.27 27.84
C THR A 327 4.50 -20.60 29.20
N GLU A 328 5.04 -21.32 30.18
CA GLU A 328 5.44 -20.73 31.47
C GLU A 328 6.78 -20.00 31.33
N ALA A 329 7.73 -20.59 30.59
CA ALA A 329 9.02 -19.98 30.30
C ALA A 329 8.89 -18.77 29.36
N ALA A 330 9.65 -17.70 29.64
CA ALA A 330 9.55 -16.44 28.93
C ALA A 330 10.92 -15.79 28.73
N PRO A 331 11.14 -15.06 27.63
CA PRO A 331 10.16 -14.71 26.62
C PRO A 331 9.86 -15.86 25.63
N SER A 332 8.65 -15.86 25.09
CA SER A 332 8.17 -16.75 24.02
C SER A 332 7.26 -15.94 23.09
N TYR A 333 7.47 -16.06 21.78
CA TYR A 333 6.83 -15.30 20.71
C TYR A 333 6.25 -16.25 19.68
N TRP A 334 4.93 -16.30 19.55
CA TRP A 334 4.25 -17.22 18.64
C TRP A 334 4.36 -16.77 17.19
N HIS A 335 4.46 -17.76 16.25
CA HIS A 335 4.46 -17.48 14.82
C HIS A 335 3.62 -18.46 13.97
N GLY A 336 3.53 -19.74 14.33
CA GLY A 336 2.87 -20.72 13.47
C GLY A 336 2.03 -21.78 14.18
N TRP A 337 0.92 -22.15 13.56
CA TRP A 337 0.13 -23.33 13.87
C TRP A 337 0.54 -24.51 13.02
N SER A 338 0.64 -25.72 13.58
CA SER A 338 0.66 -26.93 12.76
C SER A 338 -0.67 -27.06 11.98
N PRO A 339 -0.67 -27.61 10.74
CA PRO A 339 -1.89 -27.72 9.94
C PRO A 339 -3.01 -28.54 10.60
N ASP A 340 -2.67 -29.46 11.50
CA ASP A 340 -3.63 -30.24 12.27
C ASP A 340 -4.14 -29.53 13.54
N GLY A 341 -3.65 -28.31 13.81
CA GLY A 341 -4.03 -27.46 14.94
C GLY A 341 -3.57 -27.98 16.31
N LYS A 342 -2.64 -28.94 16.37
CA LYS A 342 -2.23 -29.56 17.65
C LYS A 342 -0.95 -29.01 18.24
N THR A 343 -0.14 -28.31 17.45
CA THR A 343 1.20 -27.84 17.85
C THR A 343 1.37 -26.38 17.47
N LEU A 344 2.01 -25.62 18.34
CA LEU A 344 2.43 -24.24 18.11
C LEU A 344 3.93 -24.20 17.86
N ALA A 345 4.37 -23.45 16.85
CA ALA A 345 5.76 -23.09 16.62
C ALA A 345 5.99 -21.65 17.04
N TYR A 346 7.11 -21.38 17.69
CA TYR A 346 7.41 -20.09 18.25
C TYR A 346 8.92 -19.85 18.39
N CYS A 347 9.31 -18.58 18.47
CA CYS A 347 10.64 -18.15 18.85
C CYS A 347 10.70 -17.94 20.36
N ALA A 348 11.78 -18.39 21.01
CA ALA A 348 11.94 -18.19 22.44
C ALA A 348 13.41 -18.04 22.84
N GLU A 349 13.66 -17.14 23.79
CA GLU A 349 14.98 -17.04 24.42
C GLU A 349 15.08 -18.07 25.56
N ARG A 350 16.06 -18.97 25.45
CA ARG A 350 16.43 -19.88 26.50
C ARG A 350 17.95 -19.88 26.61
N ASN A 351 18.46 -19.71 27.82
CA ASN A 351 19.91 -19.68 28.11
C ASN A 351 20.70 -18.59 27.34
N GLY A 352 20.05 -17.47 26.99
CA GLY A 352 20.66 -16.32 26.32
C GLY A 352 20.70 -16.40 24.80
N GLU A 353 20.05 -17.40 24.18
CA GLU A 353 19.91 -17.54 22.72
C GLU A 353 18.44 -17.66 22.31
N TYR A 354 18.12 -17.11 21.14
CA TYR A 354 16.82 -17.19 20.53
C TYR A 354 16.77 -18.30 19.50
N ASP A 355 15.91 -19.27 19.73
CA ASP A 355 15.75 -20.45 18.89
C ASP A 355 14.28 -20.78 18.61
N ILE A 356 14.08 -21.68 17.65
CA ILE A 356 12.75 -22.18 17.33
C ILE A 356 12.38 -23.32 18.27
N TYR A 357 11.20 -23.22 18.84
CA TYR A 357 10.57 -24.19 19.73
C TYR A 357 9.20 -24.60 19.22
N THR A 358 8.76 -25.77 19.66
CA THR A 358 7.36 -26.18 19.52
C THR A 358 6.80 -26.63 20.87
N VAL A 359 5.47 -26.52 21.01
CA VAL A 359 4.72 -26.96 22.20
C VAL A 359 3.34 -27.44 21.78
N PRO A 360 2.73 -28.45 22.45
CA PRO A 360 1.33 -28.78 22.21
C PRO A 360 0.42 -27.54 22.39
N ALA A 361 -0.58 -27.38 21.57
CA ALA A 361 -1.50 -26.23 21.63
C ALA A 361 -2.31 -26.16 22.95
N THR A 362 -2.32 -27.26 23.70
CA THR A 362 -2.90 -27.37 25.04
C THR A 362 -1.93 -27.11 26.17
N GLY A 363 -0.68 -26.74 25.85
CA GLY A 363 0.43 -26.63 26.80
C GLY A 363 1.15 -27.95 27.04
N GLY A 364 2.23 -27.93 27.77
CA GLY A 364 3.04 -29.10 28.08
C GLY A 364 4.53 -28.87 27.87
N THR A 365 5.26 -29.94 27.53
CA THR A 365 6.72 -29.87 27.35
C THR A 365 7.07 -29.20 26.03
N GLU A 366 7.89 -28.14 26.08
CA GLU A 366 8.47 -27.50 24.89
C GLU A 366 9.60 -28.35 24.30
N LEU A 367 9.71 -28.35 22.98
CA LEU A 367 10.78 -29.01 22.22
C LEU A 367 11.58 -27.96 21.46
N ARG A 368 12.88 -27.85 21.74
CA ARG A 368 13.81 -27.01 20.96
C ARG A 368 14.12 -27.69 19.63
N LEU A 369 13.97 -26.95 18.52
CA LEU A 369 14.22 -27.47 17.16
C LEU A 369 15.51 -26.94 16.53
N THR A 370 15.99 -25.76 16.97
CA THR A 370 17.25 -25.19 16.49
C THR A 370 18.20 -24.91 17.65
N ASP A 371 19.50 -24.97 17.39
CA ASP A 371 20.58 -24.75 18.37
C ASP A 371 21.81 -24.09 17.73
N ALA A 372 21.67 -23.56 16.51
CA ALA A 372 22.74 -22.87 15.83
C ALA A 372 22.98 -21.51 16.48
N LYS A 373 24.24 -21.09 16.55
CA LYS A 373 24.58 -19.76 17.07
C LYS A 373 23.98 -18.68 16.20
N GLY A 374 23.35 -17.71 16.83
CA GLY A 374 22.67 -16.57 16.17
C GLY A 374 21.20 -16.48 16.56
N LEU A 375 20.44 -15.71 15.80
CA LEU A 375 19.00 -15.53 15.98
C LEU A 375 18.26 -16.42 14.98
N ASP A 376 17.42 -17.31 15.50
CA ASP A 376 16.42 -18.05 14.73
C ASP A 376 15.02 -17.56 15.14
N ASP A 377 14.20 -17.12 14.16
CA ASP A 377 12.92 -16.48 14.43
C ASP A 377 11.88 -16.78 13.34
N GLY A 378 10.62 -16.37 13.57
CA GLY A 378 9.53 -16.40 12.61
C GLY A 378 9.17 -17.77 12.04
N PRO A 379 9.00 -18.83 12.87
CA PRO A 379 8.69 -20.16 12.36
C PRO A 379 7.25 -20.28 11.88
N ASP A 380 7.03 -20.78 10.66
CA ASP A 380 5.72 -21.12 10.13
C ASP A 380 5.71 -22.47 9.43
N TYR A 381 4.64 -23.23 9.61
CA TYR A 381 4.53 -24.58 9.05
C TYR A 381 4.20 -24.55 7.56
N SER A 382 4.76 -25.50 6.81
CA SER A 382 4.23 -25.83 5.49
C SER A 382 2.82 -26.43 5.60
N PRO A 383 1.91 -26.16 4.63
CA PRO A 383 0.52 -26.62 4.72
C PRO A 383 0.37 -28.16 4.73
N ASP A 384 1.36 -28.91 4.23
CA ASP A 384 1.43 -30.36 4.28
C ASP A 384 1.97 -30.90 5.61
N GLY A 385 2.41 -30.01 6.52
CA GLY A 385 2.96 -30.35 7.83
C GLY A 385 4.33 -31.05 7.79
N GLN A 386 5.04 -31.02 6.67
CA GLN A 386 6.34 -31.69 6.55
C GLN A 386 7.52 -30.80 6.96
N PHE A 387 7.37 -29.48 6.83
CA PHE A 387 8.43 -28.52 7.07
C PHE A 387 7.98 -27.39 7.99
N ILE A 388 8.96 -26.73 8.62
CA ILE A 388 8.87 -25.43 9.25
C ILE A 388 9.82 -24.50 8.51
N TYR A 389 9.30 -23.38 7.97
CA TYR A 389 10.08 -22.28 7.45
C TYR A 389 10.40 -21.33 8.60
N PHE A 390 11.59 -20.75 8.61
CA PHE A 390 12.02 -19.81 9.65
C PHE A 390 13.09 -18.88 9.08
N ASN A 391 13.44 -17.84 9.77
CA ASN A 391 14.58 -17.00 9.41
C ASN A 391 15.73 -17.17 10.41
N SER A 392 16.97 -17.07 9.90
CA SER A 392 18.19 -17.27 10.68
C SER A 392 19.32 -16.41 10.15
N ASP A 393 20.12 -15.83 11.06
CA ASP A 393 21.31 -15.05 10.73
C ASP A 393 22.63 -15.85 10.85
N ARG A 394 22.57 -17.16 11.06
CA ARG A 394 23.72 -18.07 11.25
C ARG A 394 24.77 -18.01 10.13
N THR A 395 24.42 -17.50 8.95
CA THR A 395 25.33 -17.32 7.81
C THR A 395 25.76 -15.87 7.60
N GLY A 396 25.49 -14.97 8.57
CA GLY A 396 25.91 -13.58 8.61
C GLY A 396 24.80 -12.59 8.33
N ASN A 397 23.95 -12.81 7.34
CA ASN A 397 22.73 -12.04 7.08
C ASN A 397 21.51 -12.87 7.45
N MET A 398 20.39 -12.19 7.70
CA MET A 398 19.13 -12.86 7.97
C MET A 398 18.56 -13.45 6.67
N HIS A 399 18.42 -14.77 6.65
CA HIS A 399 17.93 -15.52 5.50
C HIS A 399 16.77 -16.43 5.88
N VAL A 400 15.94 -16.77 4.91
CA VAL A 400 14.91 -17.79 5.07
C VAL A 400 15.56 -19.17 4.99
N TRP A 401 15.19 -20.01 5.95
CA TRP A 401 15.58 -21.42 6.08
C TRP A 401 14.34 -22.29 6.15
N ARG A 402 14.48 -23.59 5.97
CA ARG A 402 13.46 -24.57 6.32
C ARG A 402 14.10 -25.77 7.00
N MET A 403 13.33 -26.50 7.76
CA MET A 403 13.69 -27.76 8.41
C MET A 403 12.49 -28.71 8.42
N LYS A 404 12.72 -29.99 8.66
CA LYS A 404 11.63 -30.89 8.99
C LYS A 404 11.03 -30.55 10.34
N THR A 405 9.81 -30.99 10.60
CA THR A 405 9.08 -30.68 11.86
C THR A 405 9.70 -31.27 13.11
N ASP A 406 10.66 -32.21 12.95
CA ASP A 406 11.51 -32.74 14.04
C ASP A 406 12.81 -31.93 14.27
N GLY A 407 13.04 -30.85 13.54
CA GLY A 407 14.23 -30.00 13.59
C GLY A 407 15.38 -30.45 12.71
N THR A 408 15.29 -31.61 12.04
CA THR A 408 16.34 -32.13 11.18
C THR A 408 16.29 -31.56 9.75
N GLY A 409 17.38 -31.73 8.97
CA GLY A 409 17.40 -31.37 7.57
C GLY A 409 17.29 -29.86 7.32
N GLN A 410 17.93 -29.06 8.18
CA GLN A 410 17.94 -27.59 8.05
C GLN A 410 18.66 -27.16 6.78
N GLU A 411 18.01 -26.39 5.92
CA GLU A 411 18.57 -25.88 4.67
C GLU A 411 18.24 -24.42 4.41
N GLN A 412 19.17 -23.68 3.86
CA GLN A 412 19.02 -22.27 3.52
C GLN A 412 18.25 -22.10 2.19
N ILE A 413 17.16 -21.35 2.19
CA ILE A 413 16.29 -21.11 1.04
C ILE A 413 16.69 -19.84 0.29
N THR A 414 16.91 -18.72 0.99
CA THR A 414 17.35 -17.47 0.36
C THR A 414 18.85 -17.24 0.55
N LYS A 415 19.54 -16.73 -0.49
CA LYS A 415 20.99 -16.47 -0.49
C LYS A 415 21.33 -15.16 -1.18
N ASP A 416 20.39 -14.22 -1.15
CA ASP A 416 20.53 -12.91 -1.81
C ASP A 416 21.16 -11.85 -0.89
N GLY A 417 21.27 -10.61 -1.38
CA GLY A 417 21.88 -9.49 -0.66
C GLY A 417 20.94 -8.74 0.28
N PHE A 418 19.81 -9.34 0.72
CA PHE A 418 18.82 -8.74 1.62
C PHE A 418 18.82 -9.43 2.98
N ASN A 419 18.21 -8.78 3.97
CA ASN A 419 17.82 -9.42 5.22
C ASN A 419 16.34 -9.82 5.11
N ASN A 420 16.07 -11.14 5.08
CA ASN A 420 14.76 -11.73 4.80
C ASN A 420 14.13 -12.29 6.09
N TRP A 421 12.91 -11.81 6.42
CA TRP A 421 12.22 -12.06 7.68
C TRP A 421 10.81 -12.61 7.46
N PHE A 422 10.30 -13.37 8.44
CA PHE A 422 8.91 -13.83 8.55
C PHE A 422 8.41 -14.56 7.30
N PRO A 423 8.96 -15.73 7.00
CA PRO A 423 8.54 -16.54 5.86
C PRO A 423 7.19 -17.21 6.13
N HIS A 424 6.19 -16.95 5.27
CA HIS A 424 4.87 -17.56 5.37
C HIS A 424 4.55 -18.32 4.08
N PRO A 425 4.47 -19.66 4.10
CA PRO A 425 4.03 -20.45 2.96
C PRO A 425 2.54 -20.23 2.68
N SER A 426 2.16 -20.23 1.40
CA SER A 426 0.75 -20.16 1.01
C SER A 426 -0.01 -21.43 1.39
N PRO A 427 -1.31 -21.36 1.68
CA PRO A 427 -2.12 -22.53 2.01
C PRO A 427 -2.10 -23.65 0.96
N ASP A 428 -1.88 -23.32 -0.34
CA ASP A 428 -1.74 -24.31 -1.41
C ASP A 428 -0.33 -24.85 -1.58
N GLY A 429 0.64 -24.40 -0.77
CA GLY A 429 2.03 -24.85 -0.77
C GLY A 429 2.87 -24.42 -1.97
N LYS A 430 2.37 -23.49 -2.83
CA LYS A 430 3.08 -23.12 -4.05
C LYS A 430 3.97 -21.89 -3.90
N TRP A 431 3.71 -21.05 -2.91
CA TRP A 431 4.36 -19.78 -2.74
C TRP A 431 4.89 -19.61 -1.32
N LEU A 432 5.94 -18.83 -1.18
CA LEU A 432 6.46 -18.35 0.08
C LEU A 432 6.55 -16.82 0.00
N VAL A 433 5.86 -16.12 0.90
CA VAL A 433 6.04 -14.67 1.07
C VAL A 433 6.95 -14.40 2.25
N PHE A 434 7.74 -13.33 2.18
CA PHE A 434 8.58 -12.84 3.26
C PHE A 434 8.86 -11.35 3.12
N LEU A 435 9.28 -10.73 4.22
CA LEU A 435 9.65 -9.32 4.27
C LEU A 435 11.16 -9.18 4.09
N SER A 436 11.58 -8.31 3.16
CA SER A 436 12.99 -8.04 2.90
C SER A 436 13.35 -6.60 3.25
N TYR A 437 14.42 -6.46 4.03
CA TYR A 437 15.11 -5.20 4.30
C TYR A 437 16.40 -5.11 3.49
N ASP A 438 16.87 -3.90 3.25
CA ASP A 438 18.21 -3.70 2.71
C ASP A 438 19.27 -4.33 3.66
N LYS A 439 20.36 -4.83 3.10
CA LYS A 439 21.43 -5.57 3.82
C LYS A 439 22.01 -4.83 5.04
N ASP A 440 21.98 -3.50 5.02
CA ASP A 440 22.56 -2.66 6.08
C ASP A 440 21.59 -2.43 7.26
N VAL A 441 20.33 -2.88 7.13
CA VAL A 441 19.33 -2.80 8.20
C VAL A 441 19.48 -3.99 9.13
N LYS A 442 19.87 -3.74 10.37
CA LYS A 442 19.99 -4.78 11.40
C LYS A 442 18.65 -5.04 12.07
N GLY A 443 18.34 -6.31 12.31
CA GLY A 443 17.07 -6.73 12.88
C GLY A 443 15.89 -6.47 11.93
N HIS A 444 14.71 -6.32 12.51
CA HIS A 444 13.46 -6.07 11.78
C HIS A 444 12.73 -4.81 12.31
N PRO A 445 13.41 -3.64 12.33
CA PRO A 445 12.83 -2.43 12.91
C PRO A 445 11.59 -1.96 12.14
N GLU A 446 10.71 -1.25 12.83
CA GLU A 446 9.61 -0.51 12.22
C GLU A 446 10.14 0.72 11.44
N ASN A 447 9.28 1.29 10.60
CA ASN A 447 9.51 2.55 9.89
C ASN A 447 10.76 2.52 8.98
N LYS A 448 10.83 1.50 8.14
CA LYS A 448 11.88 1.32 7.13
C LYS A 448 11.31 1.09 5.73
N ASP A 449 12.16 1.33 4.73
CA ASP A 449 11.92 0.82 3.38
C ASP A 449 12.03 -0.69 3.41
N VAL A 450 10.97 -1.36 2.99
CA VAL A 450 10.91 -2.82 2.91
C VAL A 450 10.28 -3.24 1.58
N SER A 451 10.46 -4.50 1.26
CA SER A 451 9.79 -5.15 0.12
C SER A 451 9.12 -6.42 0.58
N LEU A 452 7.85 -6.60 0.22
CA LEU A 452 7.21 -7.92 0.23
C LEU A 452 7.72 -8.67 -0.99
N ARG A 453 8.29 -9.85 -0.77
CA ARG A 453 8.82 -10.70 -1.85
C ARG A 453 8.13 -12.05 -1.86
N LEU A 454 7.99 -12.60 -3.05
CA LEU A 454 7.27 -13.84 -3.32
C LEU A 454 8.22 -14.82 -4.00
N LEU A 455 8.40 -16.01 -3.42
CA LEU A 455 9.20 -17.09 -3.97
C LEU A 455 8.31 -18.26 -4.38
N SER A 456 8.47 -18.76 -5.60
CA SER A 456 7.81 -20.01 -6.02
C SER A 456 8.45 -21.21 -5.32
N LEU A 457 7.64 -22.03 -4.66
CA LEU A 457 8.07 -23.29 -4.04
C LEU A 457 8.00 -24.48 -5.01
N THR A 458 7.38 -24.30 -6.18
CA THR A 458 7.22 -25.33 -7.22
C THR A 458 8.22 -25.20 -8.37
N ASP A 459 8.89 -24.05 -8.47
CA ASP A 459 9.89 -23.79 -9.52
C ASP A 459 11.25 -23.49 -8.85
N SER A 460 12.04 -24.57 -8.69
CA SER A 460 13.35 -24.53 -8.01
C SER A 460 14.39 -23.86 -8.91
N GLY A 461 14.48 -22.58 -8.91
CA GLY A 461 15.49 -21.84 -9.68
C GLY A 461 15.07 -20.41 -9.98
N LYS A 462 13.84 -20.04 -9.62
CA LYS A 462 13.42 -18.66 -9.69
C LYS A 462 13.88 -17.88 -8.47
N GLU A 463 14.42 -16.71 -8.74
CA GLU A 463 14.68 -15.70 -7.71
C GLU A 463 13.38 -15.13 -7.16
N PRO A 464 13.34 -14.71 -5.88
CA PRO A 464 12.16 -14.09 -5.31
C PRO A 464 11.77 -12.81 -6.06
N GLU A 465 10.50 -12.70 -6.43
CA GLU A 465 9.93 -11.52 -7.10
C GLU A 465 9.43 -10.49 -6.09
N VAL A 466 9.57 -9.19 -6.40
CA VAL A 466 9.00 -8.12 -5.59
C VAL A 466 7.49 -8.05 -5.83
N LEU A 467 6.70 -8.26 -4.79
CA LEU A 467 5.25 -8.10 -4.81
C LEU A 467 4.84 -6.65 -4.54
N ALA A 468 5.47 -5.99 -3.56
CA ALA A 468 5.24 -4.59 -3.22
C ALA A 468 6.47 -3.97 -2.56
N LYS A 469 6.77 -2.70 -2.88
CA LYS A 469 7.74 -1.86 -2.18
C LYS A 469 6.98 -0.85 -1.34
N LEU A 470 7.28 -0.78 -0.06
CA LEU A 470 6.53 0.05 0.88
C LEU A 470 7.40 0.56 2.03
N PHE A 471 6.89 1.51 2.76
CA PHE A 471 7.40 1.89 4.06
C PHE A 471 6.69 1.04 5.11
N GLY A 472 7.44 0.24 5.86
CA GLY A 472 6.91 -0.81 6.69
C GLY A 472 7.85 -1.21 7.83
N GLY A 473 7.85 -2.49 8.15
CA GLY A 473 8.69 -3.07 9.18
C GLY A 473 8.08 -4.32 9.78
N GLN A 474 8.47 -4.64 11.00
CA GLN A 474 8.02 -5.83 11.71
C GLN A 474 6.49 -6.06 11.63
N GLY A 475 5.68 -5.03 11.89
CA GLY A 475 4.22 -5.16 11.88
C GLY A 475 3.59 -5.37 10.51
N THR A 476 4.36 -5.35 9.43
CA THR A 476 3.83 -5.47 8.05
C THR A 476 3.23 -6.84 7.79
N ILE A 477 3.97 -7.94 8.04
CA ILE A 477 3.52 -9.34 7.85
C ILE A 477 4.15 -10.28 8.89
N ASN A 478 4.20 -9.89 10.15
CA ASN A 478 4.86 -10.67 11.20
C ASN A 478 4.26 -12.06 11.45
N VAL A 479 3.03 -12.29 11.02
CA VAL A 479 2.27 -13.53 11.19
C VAL A 479 1.69 -14.03 9.86
N PRO A 480 1.21 -15.28 9.76
CA PRO A 480 0.61 -15.80 8.53
C PRO A 480 -0.48 -14.88 7.98
N SER A 481 -0.27 -14.35 6.79
CA SER A 481 -1.07 -13.25 6.19
C SER A 481 -1.74 -13.63 4.87
N TRP A 482 -1.73 -14.90 4.49
CA TRP A 482 -2.36 -15.41 3.28
C TRP A 482 -3.88 -15.52 3.42
N SER A 483 -4.60 -15.17 2.34
CA SER A 483 -6.00 -15.56 2.22
C SER A 483 -6.13 -17.08 2.11
N PRO A 484 -7.24 -17.69 2.61
CA PRO A 484 -7.41 -19.15 2.60
C PRO A 484 -7.35 -19.78 1.20
N ASP A 485 -7.68 -19.02 0.15
CA ASP A 485 -7.63 -19.44 -1.25
C ASP A 485 -6.25 -19.27 -1.91
N SER A 486 -5.23 -18.85 -1.15
CA SER A 486 -3.86 -18.58 -1.61
C SER A 486 -3.70 -17.51 -2.69
N LYS A 487 -4.72 -16.68 -2.92
CA LYS A 487 -4.69 -15.69 -4.01
C LYS A 487 -4.29 -14.30 -3.57
N LYS A 488 -4.38 -14.00 -2.28
CA LYS A 488 -4.14 -12.67 -1.74
C LYS A 488 -3.28 -12.72 -0.49
N LEU A 489 -2.59 -11.61 -0.24
CA LEU A 489 -1.96 -11.32 1.04
C LEU A 489 -2.65 -10.14 1.71
N ALA A 490 -2.70 -10.14 3.04
CA ALA A 490 -2.95 -8.96 3.84
C ALA A 490 -1.64 -8.44 4.42
N PHE A 491 -1.49 -7.13 4.51
CA PHE A 491 -0.29 -6.51 5.08
C PHE A 491 -0.59 -5.10 5.57
N VAL A 492 0.31 -4.52 6.34
CA VAL A 492 0.22 -3.11 6.75
C VAL A 492 1.37 -2.32 6.14
N SER A 493 1.03 -1.19 5.51
CA SER A 493 1.99 -0.16 5.14
C SER A 493 1.87 1.04 6.07
N TYR A 494 2.97 1.76 6.22
CA TYR A 494 3.03 2.94 7.08
C TYR A 494 3.41 4.18 6.28
N GLN A 495 3.11 5.33 6.88
CA GLN A 495 3.54 6.63 6.38
C GLN A 495 3.78 7.55 7.58
N LEU A 496 4.90 8.27 7.58
CA LEU A 496 5.17 9.32 8.53
C LEU A 496 4.90 10.67 7.88
N VAL A 497 3.94 11.40 8.42
CA VAL A 497 3.59 12.75 7.97
C VAL A 497 3.87 13.76 9.06
N PRO A 498 4.19 15.03 8.73
CA PRO A 498 4.48 16.10 9.70
C PRO A 498 3.39 16.35 10.68
#